data_41930ae7422fb9f6a1dc8bc3296b7618
#
_entry.id   41930ae7422fb9f6a1dc8bc3296b7618
#
_cell.length_a   1.000
_cell.length_b   1.000
_cell.length_c   1.000
_cell.angle_alpha   90.00
_cell.angle_beta   90.00
_cell.angle_gamma   90.00
#
_symmetry.space_group_name_H-M   'P 1'
#
loop_
_entity.id
_entity.type
_entity.pdbx_description
1 polymer ?
#
loop_
_entity_poly.entity_id
_entity_poly.type
_entity_poly.pdbx_seq_one_letter_code
_entity_poly.pdbx_strand_id
1 'polypeptide(L)'
;MAATGVSSGPRADDVAVAAVADAIGGLLESVFAAVERTRRSVTALLGSVPDPTTAQLARLQPALRAELGGLVVGVGFVAAPGLLADVPAWLEWWQVRADARVQPLLLDLDPATSAYSDYTHWDWYALPRDTGQRAISGPYVDYLCTDEYSLTLAAPVHRPDGSFAGVAAADVYLRHFESVAVPALRALARPAFLVNPRGRVVASTTAARLPGDLARALDPAATHACGAIPLRLVTA
;
A
#
# COMPACT_ATOMS: atom_id res chain seq x y z
N MET A 1 -3.11 51.89 21.27
CA MET A 1 -4.25 51.10 20.83
C MET A 1 -3.72 49.80 20.28
N ALA A 2 -3.84 48.70 21.03
CA ALA A 2 -3.42 47.36 20.61
C ALA A 2 -4.59 46.71 19.85
N ALA A 3 -4.36 46.34 18.60
CA ALA A 3 -5.31 45.58 17.81
C ALA A 3 -5.29 44.13 18.29
N THR A 4 -6.34 43.70 18.97
CA THR A 4 -6.60 42.29 19.30
C THR A 4 -6.89 41.54 18.01
N GLY A 5 -5.93 40.76 17.52
CA GLY A 5 -6.15 39.82 16.43
C GLY A 5 -7.09 38.72 16.92
N VAL A 6 -8.31 38.71 16.43
CA VAL A 6 -9.25 37.60 16.60
C VAL A 6 -8.72 36.44 15.74
N SER A 7 -8.16 35.43 16.38
CA SER A 7 -7.86 34.13 15.77
C SER A 7 -9.20 33.50 15.41
N SER A 8 -9.57 33.56 14.13
CA SER A 8 -10.73 32.82 13.60
C SER A 8 -10.42 31.32 13.75
N GLY A 9 -11.21 30.62 14.57
CA GLY A 9 -11.14 29.16 14.65
C GLY A 9 -11.37 28.51 13.27
N PRO A 10 -10.99 27.22 13.09
CA PRO A 10 -11.15 26.52 11.83
C PRO A 10 -12.61 26.60 11.35
N ARG A 11 -12.80 26.83 10.05
CA ARG A 11 -14.15 26.88 9.46
C ARG A 11 -14.76 25.47 9.51
N ALA A 12 -16.08 25.39 9.59
CA ALA A 12 -16.81 24.12 9.64
C ALA A 12 -16.41 23.18 8.47
N ASP A 13 -16.16 23.76 7.29
CA ASP A 13 -15.68 23.03 6.11
C ASP A 13 -14.28 22.42 6.31
N ASP A 14 -13.36 23.14 6.96
CA ASP A 14 -12.00 22.64 7.22
C ASP A 14 -12.04 21.48 8.22
N VAL A 15 -12.93 21.53 9.20
CA VAL A 15 -13.15 20.44 10.17
C VAL A 15 -13.71 19.20 9.47
N ALA A 16 -14.66 19.37 8.54
CA ALA A 16 -15.23 18.27 7.78
C ALA A 16 -14.18 17.60 6.87
N VAL A 17 -13.34 18.41 6.20
CA VAL A 17 -12.25 17.90 5.35
C VAL A 17 -11.22 17.11 6.18
N ALA A 18 -10.81 17.63 7.33
CA ALA A 18 -9.89 16.95 8.23
C ALA A 18 -10.47 15.62 8.71
N ALA A 19 -11.75 15.59 9.12
CA ALA A 19 -12.40 14.36 9.55
C ALA A 19 -12.46 13.29 8.45
N VAL A 20 -12.74 13.68 7.19
CA VAL A 20 -12.72 12.76 6.04
C VAL A 20 -11.31 12.28 5.74
N ALA A 21 -10.31 13.16 5.78
CA ALA A 21 -8.92 12.80 5.58
C ALA A 21 -8.43 11.81 6.63
N ASP A 22 -8.78 12.03 7.91
CA ASP A 22 -8.42 11.13 9.02
C ASP A 22 -9.14 9.78 8.91
N ALA A 23 -10.41 9.75 8.52
CA ALA A 23 -11.15 8.50 8.30
C ALA A 23 -10.53 7.66 7.19
N ILE A 24 -10.14 8.27 6.06
CA ILE A 24 -9.45 7.61 4.97
C ILE A 24 -8.06 7.13 5.42
N GLY A 25 -7.34 7.97 6.16
CA GLY A 25 -6.07 7.60 6.78
C GLY A 25 -6.20 6.35 7.65
N GLY A 26 -7.21 6.31 8.53
CA GLY A 26 -7.48 5.17 9.41
C GLY A 26 -7.80 3.86 8.68
N LEU A 27 -8.50 3.93 7.53
CA LEU A 27 -8.76 2.76 6.69
C LEU A 27 -7.46 2.12 6.19
N LEU A 28 -6.55 2.93 5.66
CA LEU A 28 -5.28 2.45 5.10
C LEU A 28 -4.26 2.12 6.18
N GLU A 29 -4.32 2.77 7.36
CA GLU A 29 -3.53 2.34 8.52
C GLU A 29 -3.90 0.93 8.98
N SER A 30 -5.15 0.50 8.84
CA SER A 30 -5.53 -0.89 9.14
C SER A 30 -4.83 -1.89 8.21
N VAL A 31 -4.64 -1.53 6.93
CA VAL A 31 -3.87 -2.33 5.96
C VAL A 31 -2.38 -2.29 6.29
N PHE A 32 -1.83 -1.10 6.59
CA PHE A 32 -0.43 -1.00 7.03
C PHE A 32 -0.17 -1.77 8.33
N ALA A 33 -1.15 -1.91 9.21
CA ALA A 33 -1.01 -2.76 10.40
C ALA A 33 -0.80 -4.23 10.03
N ALA A 34 -1.45 -4.75 8.97
CA ALA A 34 -1.20 -6.10 8.44
C ALA A 34 0.21 -6.21 7.84
N VAL A 35 0.62 -5.22 7.04
CA VAL A 35 1.99 -5.13 6.49
C VAL A 35 3.02 -5.13 7.62
N GLU A 36 2.79 -4.37 8.69
CA GLU A 36 3.71 -4.28 9.83
C GLU A 36 3.78 -5.58 10.64
N ARG A 37 2.66 -6.31 10.80
CA ARG A 37 2.68 -7.65 11.43
C ARG A 37 3.47 -8.64 10.58
N THR A 38 3.28 -8.62 9.25
CA THR A 38 4.07 -9.38 8.28
C THR A 38 5.55 -9.04 8.40
N ARG A 39 5.90 -7.76 8.37
CA ARG A 39 7.28 -7.28 8.51
C ARG A 39 7.94 -7.79 9.80
N ARG A 40 7.26 -7.69 10.93
CA ARG A 40 7.76 -8.19 12.23
C ARG A 40 7.98 -9.70 12.22
N SER A 41 7.06 -10.47 11.64
CA SER A 41 7.18 -11.92 11.55
C SER A 41 8.38 -12.33 10.69
N VAL A 42 8.59 -11.64 9.55
CA VAL A 42 9.76 -11.87 8.69
C VAL A 42 11.05 -11.47 9.41
N THR A 43 11.11 -10.29 10.04
CA THR A 43 12.30 -9.83 10.78
C THR A 43 12.68 -10.81 11.90
N ALA A 44 11.70 -11.33 12.64
CA ALA A 44 11.94 -12.32 13.68
C ALA A 44 12.51 -13.64 13.11
N LEU A 45 11.98 -14.10 11.97
CA LEU A 45 12.50 -15.29 11.29
C LEU A 45 13.95 -15.06 10.83
N LEU A 46 14.23 -13.95 10.15
CA LEU A 46 15.57 -13.62 9.65
C LEU A 46 16.59 -13.43 10.79
N GLY A 47 16.15 -12.96 11.94
CA GLY A 47 16.99 -12.87 13.13
C GLY A 47 17.36 -14.22 13.75
N SER A 48 16.56 -15.27 13.49
CA SER A 48 16.80 -16.61 14.01
C SER A 48 17.49 -17.56 13.03
N VAL A 49 17.56 -17.21 11.73
CA VAL A 49 18.09 -18.04 10.64
C VAL A 49 19.04 -17.20 9.79
N PRO A 50 20.38 -17.43 9.87
CA PRO A 50 21.35 -16.68 9.08
C PRO A 50 21.18 -16.83 7.57
N ASP A 51 20.97 -18.07 7.08
CA ASP A 51 20.81 -18.42 5.67
C ASP A 51 19.42 -19.01 5.44
N PRO A 52 18.37 -18.16 5.32
CA PRO A 52 17.01 -18.63 5.18
C PRO A 52 16.80 -19.33 3.83
N THR A 53 15.87 -20.30 3.84
CA THR A 53 15.41 -21.03 2.64
C THR A 53 13.92 -20.83 2.44
N THR A 54 13.40 -21.25 1.28
CA THR A 54 11.96 -21.25 0.99
C THR A 54 11.17 -22.03 2.03
N ALA A 55 11.69 -23.15 2.53
CA ALA A 55 11.05 -23.96 3.57
C ALA A 55 10.91 -23.22 4.91
N GLN A 56 11.85 -22.31 5.23
CA GLN A 56 11.73 -21.48 6.43
C GLN A 56 10.74 -20.35 6.22
N LEU A 57 10.72 -19.68 5.05
CA LEU A 57 9.71 -18.68 4.73
C LEU A 57 8.29 -19.25 4.73
N ALA A 58 8.10 -20.51 4.29
CA ALA A 58 6.80 -21.17 4.34
C ALA A 58 6.21 -21.26 5.76
N ARG A 59 7.01 -21.15 6.83
CA ARG A 59 6.52 -21.07 8.21
C ARG A 59 5.69 -19.82 8.50
N LEU A 60 5.82 -18.78 7.64
CA LEU A 60 5.02 -17.55 7.75
C LEU A 60 3.57 -17.74 7.27
N GLN A 61 3.26 -18.80 6.52
CA GLN A 61 1.94 -19.01 5.90
C GLN A 61 0.75 -18.85 6.83
N PRO A 62 0.73 -19.44 8.06
CA PRO A 62 -0.41 -19.25 8.95
C PRO A 62 -0.62 -17.79 9.35
N ALA A 63 0.46 -17.05 9.61
CA ALA A 63 0.41 -15.65 9.98
C ALA A 63 -0.05 -14.77 8.79
N LEU A 64 0.47 -15.02 7.59
CA LEU A 64 0.07 -14.30 6.38
C LEU A 64 -1.41 -14.52 6.06
N ARG A 65 -1.87 -15.77 6.12
CA ARG A 65 -3.29 -16.09 5.85
C ARG A 65 -4.24 -15.46 6.86
N ALA A 66 -3.81 -15.26 8.10
CA ALA A 66 -4.60 -14.59 9.13
C ALA A 66 -4.77 -13.08 8.88
N GLU A 67 -3.93 -12.47 8.04
CA GLU A 67 -4.04 -11.06 7.68
C GLU A 67 -5.03 -10.80 6.53
N LEU A 68 -5.45 -11.84 5.81
CA LEU A 68 -6.42 -11.70 4.72
C LEU A 68 -7.82 -11.41 5.25
N GLY A 69 -8.46 -10.41 4.68
CA GLY A 69 -9.82 -9.99 5.03
C GLY A 69 -9.97 -8.47 5.08
N GLY A 70 -11.20 -7.99 5.24
CA GLY A 70 -11.50 -6.56 5.13
C GLY A 70 -11.04 -6.00 3.77
N LEU A 71 -10.12 -5.05 3.78
CA LEU A 71 -9.54 -4.51 2.55
C LEU A 71 -8.38 -5.35 2.01
N VAL A 72 -7.73 -6.19 2.83
CA VAL A 72 -6.55 -6.97 2.45
C VAL A 72 -6.96 -8.18 1.62
N VAL A 73 -6.65 -8.16 0.33
CA VAL A 73 -6.95 -9.26 -0.62
C VAL A 73 -5.72 -10.08 -0.99
N GLY A 74 -4.53 -9.55 -0.76
CA GLY A 74 -3.25 -10.21 -0.92
C GLY A 74 -2.29 -9.70 0.14
N VAL A 75 -1.40 -10.57 0.63
CA VAL A 75 -0.39 -10.19 1.63
C VAL A 75 0.78 -11.14 1.59
N GLY A 76 1.98 -10.61 1.81
CA GLY A 76 3.16 -11.44 1.86
C GLY A 76 4.46 -10.71 2.02
N PHE A 77 5.52 -11.47 1.80
CA PHE A 77 6.90 -11.02 1.79
C PHE A 77 7.54 -11.32 0.44
N VAL A 78 8.12 -10.31 -0.16
CA VAL A 78 8.87 -10.38 -1.41
C VAL A 78 10.34 -10.23 -1.07
N ALA A 79 11.08 -11.32 -1.20
CA ALA A 79 12.48 -11.40 -0.81
C ALA A 79 13.38 -10.56 -1.74
N ALA A 80 14.41 -9.96 -1.20
CA ALA A 80 15.48 -9.40 -2.03
C ALA A 80 16.16 -10.53 -2.83
N PRO A 81 16.52 -10.30 -4.10
CA PRO A 81 17.29 -11.27 -4.87
C PRO A 81 18.54 -11.70 -4.11
N GLY A 82 18.76 -13.01 -4.03
CA GLY A 82 19.90 -13.59 -3.30
C GLY A 82 19.76 -13.62 -1.78
N LEU A 83 18.59 -13.28 -1.21
CA LEU A 83 18.33 -13.41 0.22
C LEU A 83 18.33 -14.88 0.67
N LEU A 84 17.75 -15.78 -0.15
CA LEU A 84 17.56 -17.19 0.19
C LEU A 84 18.72 -18.01 -0.31
N ALA A 85 19.08 -19.06 0.46
CA ALA A 85 20.19 -19.94 0.14
C ALA A 85 19.88 -20.95 -0.98
N ASP A 86 18.59 -21.24 -1.21
CA ASP A 86 18.13 -22.31 -2.11
C ASP A 86 17.56 -21.82 -3.45
N VAL A 87 17.21 -20.53 -3.56
CA VAL A 87 16.66 -19.92 -4.79
C VAL A 87 17.13 -18.48 -4.97
N PRO A 88 17.31 -17.99 -6.21
CA PRO A 88 17.77 -16.61 -6.46
C PRO A 88 16.72 -15.54 -6.14
N ALA A 89 15.43 -15.87 -6.23
CA ALA A 89 14.32 -14.96 -5.96
C ALA A 89 13.11 -15.73 -5.43
N TRP A 90 12.30 -15.11 -4.59
CA TRP A 90 11.13 -15.74 -3.99
C TRP A 90 10.11 -14.74 -3.49
N LEU A 91 8.82 -15.14 -3.57
CA LEU A 91 7.70 -14.51 -2.87
C LEU A 91 7.04 -15.55 -1.95
N GLU A 92 6.85 -15.20 -0.68
CA GLU A 92 5.92 -15.90 0.18
C GLU A 92 4.65 -15.06 0.26
N TRP A 93 3.69 -15.36 -0.64
CA TRP A 93 2.52 -14.52 -0.87
C TRP A 93 1.23 -15.32 -0.88
N TRP A 94 0.22 -14.81 -0.18
CA TRP A 94 -1.10 -15.40 -0.09
C TRP A 94 -2.17 -14.40 -0.51
N GLN A 95 -3.18 -14.87 -1.23
CA GLN A 95 -4.23 -14.02 -1.78
C GLN A 95 -5.60 -14.69 -1.75
N VAL A 96 -6.65 -13.84 -1.74
CA VAL A 96 -8.03 -14.24 -1.92
C VAL A 96 -8.39 -14.12 -3.40
N ARG A 97 -8.80 -15.22 -4.02
CA ARG A 97 -9.26 -15.25 -5.41
C ARG A 97 -10.70 -14.77 -5.52
N ALA A 98 -11.15 -14.54 -6.76
CA ALA A 98 -12.53 -14.14 -7.05
C ALA A 98 -13.59 -15.13 -6.54
N ASP A 99 -13.22 -16.42 -6.41
CA ASP A 99 -14.05 -17.49 -5.84
C ASP A 99 -13.97 -17.58 -4.30
N ALA A 100 -13.40 -16.57 -3.65
CA ALA A 100 -13.15 -16.46 -2.22
C ALA A 100 -12.19 -17.52 -1.64
N ARG A 101 -11.49 -18.29 -2.47
CA ARG A 101 -10.46 -19.22 -2.00
C ARG A 101 -9.17 -18.49 -1.67
N VAL A 102 -8.55 -18.90 -0.58
CA VAL A 102 -7.21 -18.45 -0.20
C VAL A 102 -6.18 -19.41 -0.78
N GLN A 103 -5.27 -18.87 -1.59
CA GLN A 103 -4.20 -19.66 -2.21
C GLN A 103 -2.88 -18.89 -2.28
N PRO A 104 -1.74 -19.58 -2.42
CA PRO A 104 -0.48 -18.92 -2.69
C PRO A 104 -0.47 -18.31 -4.10
N LEU A 105 0.26 -17.22 -4.26
CA LEU A 105 0.66 -16.70 -5.56
C LEU A 105 1.92 -17.44 -6.02
N LEU A 106 1.87 -17.99 -7.21
CA LEU A 106 3.01 -18.65 -7.84
C LEU A 106 3.42 -17.84 -9.06
N LEU A 107 4.62 -17.28 -9.03
CA LEU A 107 5.23 -16.56 -10.16
C LEU A 107 6.43 -17.34 -10.69
N ASP A 108 6.66 -17.23 -11.99
CA ASP A 108 7.90 -17.65 -12.58
C ASP A 108 8.97 -16.57 -12.37
N LEU A 109 9.95 -16.89 -11.53
CA LEU A 109 11.04 -16.00 -11.15
C LEU A 109 12.39 -16.45 -11.73
N ASP A 110 12.38 -17.39 -12.70
CA ASP A 110 13.58 -17.80 -13.41
C ASP A 110 13.83 -16.86 -14.61
N PRO A 111 14.92 -16.07 -14.60
CA PRO A 111 15.25 -15.17 -15.69
C PRO A 111 15.44 -15.83 -17.05
N ALA A 112 15.63 -17.16 -17.09
CA ALA A 112 15.79 -17.90 -18.33
C ALA A 112 14.46 -18.23 -19.03
N THR A 113 13.32 -18.04 -18.35
CA THR A 113 12.00 -18.31 -18.91
C THR A 113 11.36 -17.11 -19.57
N SER A 114 10.47 -17.33 -20.52
CA SER A 114 9.71 -16.27 -21.17
C SER A 114 8.61 -15.67 -20.27
N ALA A 115 8.27 -16.34 -19.17
CA ALA A 115 7.28 -15.90 -18.19
C ALA A 115 7.91 -15.18 -16.99
N TYR A 116 9.22 -14.90 -17.05
CA TYR A 116 9.93 -14.22 -15.97
C TYR A 116 9.31 -12.89 -15.57
N SER A 117 9.07 -12.74 -14.28
CA SER A 117 8.52 -11.53 -13.68
C SER A 117 9.57 -10.87 -12.77
N ASP A 118 10.26 -9.87 -13.29
CA ASP A 118 11.15 -9.03 -12.47
C ASP A 118 10.31 -8.01 -11.68
N TYR A 119 10.19 -8.25 -10.38
CA TYR A 119 9.47 -7.36 -9.47
C TYR A 119 10.31 -6.19 -8.94
N THR A 120 11.62 -6.21 -9.14
CA THR A 120 12.55 -5.29 -8.44
C THR A 120 12.44 -3.84 -8.90
N HIS A 121 11.89 -3.59 -10.07
CA HIS A 121 11.69 -2.26 -10.66
C HIS A 121 10.29 -1.68 -10.45
N TRP A 122 9.34 -2.45 -9.90
CA TRP A 122 7.98 -1.97 -9.64
C TRP A 122 7.96 -1.03 -8.44
N ASP A 123 7.16 0.03 -8.50
CA ASP A 123 7.11 1.07 -7.47
C ASP A 123 6.86 0.52 -6.06
N TRP A 124 6.01 -0.49 -5.91
CA TRP A 124 5.71 -1.09 -4.61
C TRP A 124 6.90 -1.82 -3.97
N TYR A 125 7.91 -2.21 -4.76
CA TYR A 125 9.15 -2.79 -4.28
C TYR A 125 10.28 -1.75 -4.23
N ALA A 126 10.46 -0.99 -5.31
CA ALA A 126 11.56 -0.04 -5.45
C ALA A 126 11.46 1.13 -4.44
N LEU A 127 10.26 1.70 -4.24
CA LEU A 127 10.10 2.83 -3.32
C LEU A 127 10.49 2.47 -1.87
N PRO A 128 9.99 1.38 -1.25
CA PRO A 128 10.43 0.98 0.08
C PRO A 128 11.93 0.68 0.15
N ARG A 129 12.49 0.01 -0.86
CA ARG A 129 13.93 -0.29 -0.93
C ARG A 129 14.77 0.98 -0.94
N ASP A 130 14.42 1.93 -1.80
CA ASP A 130 15.26 3.10 -2.10
C ASP A 130 15.11 4.20 -1.05
N THR A 131 13.93 4.30 -0.42
CA THR A 131 13.62 5.36 0.55
C THR A 131 13.72 4.90 2.00
N GLY A 132 13.69 3.60 2.27
CA GLY A 132 13.56 3.05 3.63
C GLY A 132 12.20 3.36 4.28
N GLN A 133 11.23 3.85 3.53
CA GLN A 133 9.92 4.26 4.05
C GLN A 133 8.81 3.36 3.52
N ARG A 134 7.67 3.34 4.22
CA ARG A 134 6.47 2.72 3.71
C ARG A 134 5.92 3.47 2.49
N ALA A 135 5.33 2.77 1.54
CA ALA A 135 4.84 3.31 0.30
C ALA A 135 3.44 2.80 -0.04
N ILE A 136 2.69 3.60 -0.81
CA ILE A 136 1.46 3.17 -1.50
C ILE A 136 1.71 3.35 -3.00
N SER A 137 1.57 2.26 -3.73
CA SER A 137 1.68 2.22 -5.19
C SER A 137 0.34 1.93 -5.83
N GLY A 138 0.13 2.42 -7.03
CA GLY A 138 -1.12 2.26 -7.77
C GLY A 138 -1.97 3.56 -7.79
N PRO A 139 -3.20 3.51 -8.37
CA PRO A 139 -3.78 2.28 -8.92
C PRO A 139 -3.05 1.82 -10.20
N TYR A 140 -2.91 0.52 -10.35
CA TYR A 140 -2.39 -0.15 -11.55
C TYR A 140 -3.15 -1.47 -11.77
N VAL A 141 -3.14 -1.98 -13.01
CA VAL A 141 -3.67 -3.32 -13.28
C VAL A 141 -2.64 -4.34 -12.80
N ASP A 142 -3.04 -5.17 -11.85
CA ASP A 142 -2.17 -6.20 -11.30
C ASP A 142 -2.21 -7.46 -12.17
N TYR A 143 -1.43 -7.46 -13.25
CA TYR A 143 -1.32 -8.59 -14.17
C TYR A 143 -0.63 -9.82 -13.55
N LEU A 144 0.05 -9.67 -12.40
CA LEU A 144 0.72 -10.78 -11.75
C LEU A 144 -0.24 -11.63 -10.93
N CYS A 145 -1.25 -11.00 -10.33
CA CYS A 145 -2.12 -11.65 -9.36
C CYS A 145 -3.54 -11.88 -9.87
N THR A 146 -4.20 -10.85 -10.42
CA THR A 146 -5.67 -10.87 -10.52
C THR A 146 -6.27 -10.21 -11.74
N ASP A 147 -5.52 -9.50 -12.58
CA ASP A 147 -6.02 -8.61 -13.65
C ASP A 147 -6.98 -7.51 -13.13
N GLU A 148 -6.93 -7.20 -11.82
CA GLU A 148 -7.75 -6.19 -11.17
C GLU A 148 -6.96 -4.91 -10.92
N TYR A 149 -7.64 -3.77 -10.91
CA TYR A 149 -7.04 -2.54 -10.44
C TYR A 149 -6.76 -2.63 -8.94
N SER A 150 -5.51 -2.46 -8.57
CA SER A 150 -5.01 -2.66 -7.21
C SER A 150 -4.20 -1.49 -6.69
N LEU A 151 -4.21 -1.36 -5.37
CA LEU A 151 -3.25 -0.57 -4.59
C LEU A 151 -2.39 -1.55 -3.81
N THR A 152 -1.07 -1.38 -3.84
CA THR A 152 -0.15 -2.12 -2.99
C THR A 152 0.42 -1.21 -1.92
N LEU A 153 0.22 -1.58 -0.67
CA LEU A 153 0.81 -0.96 0.51
C LEU A 153 2.02 -1.78 0.93
N ALA A 154 3.17 -1.15 1.06
CA ALA A 154 4.42 -1.85 1.25
C ALA A 154 5.34 -1.17 2.26
N ALA A 155 6.16 -1.96 2.96
CA ALA A 155 7.17 -1.50 3.90
C ALA A 155 8.47 -2.30 3.75
N PRO A 156 9.65 -1.68 3.88
CA PRO A 156 10.92 -2.37 3.76
C PRO A 156 11.16 -3.29 4.96
N VAL A 157 11.76 -4.44 4.68
CA VAL A 157 12.24 -5.38 5.69
C VAL A 157 13.77 -5.37 5.68
N HIS A 158 14.38 -5.31 6.85
CA HIS A 158 15.83 -5.35 7.02
C HIS A 158 16.24 -6.52 7.90
N ARG A 159 17.42 -7.03 7.68
CA ARG A 159 18.08 -7.99 8.56
C ARG A 159 18.54 -7.29 9.85
N PRO A 160 18.92 -8.03 10.89
CA PRO A 160 19.45 -7.43 12.13
C PRO A 160 20.71 -6.57 11.92
N ASP A 161 21.48 -6.83 10.86
CA ASP A 161 22.67 -6.06 10.47
C ASP A 161 22.34 -4.76 9.70
N GLY A 162 21.05 -4.49 9.46
CA GLY A 162 20.55 -3.33 8.72
C GLY A 162 20.51 -3.51 7.19
N SER A 163 20.98 -4.62 6.65
CA SER A 163 20.91 -4.89 5.22
C SER A 163 19.46 -5.09 4.76
N PHE A 164 19.12 -4.63 3.56
CA PHE A 164 17.80 -4.80 2.97
C PHE A 164 17.53 -6.27 2.65
N ALA A 165 16.43 -6.79 3.18
CA ALA A 165 16.02 -8.18 3.02
C ALA A 165 14.85 -8.37 2.03
N GLY A 166 14.12 -7.29 1.73
CA GLY A 166 12.94 -7.36 0.87
C GLY A 166 11.83 -6.44 1.34
N VAL A 167 10.62 -6.73 0.90
CA VAL A 167 9.43 -5.91 1.15
C VAL A 167 8.30 -6.76 1.72
N ALA A 168 7.73 -6.34 2.84
CA ALA A 168 6.43 -6.82 3.29
C ALA A 168 5.34 -5.96 2.64
N ALA A 169 4.33 -6.57 2.04
CA ALA A 169 3.30 -5.83 1.32
C ALA A 169 1.91 -6.46 1.45
N ALA A 170 0.89 -5.66 1.16
CA ALA A 170 -0.49 -6.08 1.07
C ALA A 170 -1.19 -5.38 -0.10
N ASP A 171 -2.05 -6.13 -0.80
CA ASP A 171 -2.86 -5.64 -1.88
C ASP A 171 -4.29 -5.35 -1.44
N VAL A 172 -4.83 -4.27 -2.00
CA VAL A 172 -6.21 -3.82 -1.85
C VAL A 172 -6.78 -3.63 -3.25
N TYR A 173 -7.90 -4.31 -3.58
CA TYR A 173 -8.60 -4.00 -4.83
C TYR A 173 -9.14 -2.57 -4.81
N LEU A 174 -8.88 -1.84 -5.88
CA LEU A 174 -9.31 -0.45 -5.98
C LEU A 174 -10.82 -0.32 -5.75
N ARG A 175 -11.64 -1.21 -6.32
CA ARG A 175 -13.10 -1.22 -6.13
C ARG A 175 -13.52 -1.36 -4.67
N HIS A 176 -12.76 -2.14 -3.85
CA HIS A 176 -13.04 -2.28 -2.42
C HIS A 176 -12.68 -1.00 -1.67
N PHE A 177 -11.55 -0.38 -2.01
CA PHE A 177 -11.17 0.90 -1.43
C PHE A 177 -12.18 2.00 -1.83
N GLU A 178 -12.57 2.09 -3.10
CA GLU A 178 -13.55 3.07 -3.58
C GLU A 178 -14.92 2.90 -2.91
N SER A 179 -15.34 1.66 -2.62
CA SER A 179 -16.62 1.41 -1.96
C SER A 179 -16.75 2.05 -0.60
N VAL A 180 -15.64 2.32 0.08
CA VAL A 180 -15.60 2.99 1.40
C VAL A 180 -15.10 4.44 1.30
N ALA A 181 -14.14 4.74 0.42
CA ALA A 181 -13.57 6.07 0.29
C ALA A 181 -14.51 7.05 -0.44
N VAL A 182 -15.17 6.64 -1.51
CA VAL A 182 -16.05 7.53 -2.29
C VAL A 182 -17.26 8.03 -1.48
N PRO A 183 -17.97 7.22 -0.69
CA PRO A 183 -19.00 7.73 0.22
C PRO A 183 -18.47 8.76 1.22
N ALA A 184 -17.29 8.55 1.80
CA ALA A 184 -16.67 9.51 2.70
C ALA A 184 -16.32 10.83 1.98
N LEU A 185 -15.76 10.79 0.77
CA LEU A 185 -15.49 11.97 -0.03
C LEU A 185 -16.76 12.73 -0.41
N ARG A 186 -17.86 12.03 -0.72
CA ARG A 186 -19.17 12.65 -1.05
C ARG A 186 -19.79 13.42 0.12
N ALA A 187 -19.43 13.08 1.36
CA ALA A 187 -19.88 13.82 2.54
C ALA A 187 -19.36 15.28 2.57
N LEU A 188 -18.35 15.63 1.77
CA LEU A 188 -17.82 16.99 1.67
C LEU A 188 -18.72 17.96 0.88
N ALA A 189 -19.78 17.49 0.22
CA ALA A 189 -20.71 18.29 -0.60
C ALA A 189 -20.01 19.13 -1.69
N ARG A 190 -18.78 18.83 -2.04
CA ARG A 190 -17.98 19.45 -3.12
C ARG A 190 -17.12 18.38 -3.80
N PRO A 191 -16.65 18.63 -5.05
CA PRO A 191 -15.75 17.69 -5.71
C PRO A 191 -14.49 17.45 -4.89
N ALA A 192 -14.13 16.19 -4.72
CA ALA A 192 -12.93 15.80 -3.98
C ALA A 192 -12.33 14.50 -4.56
N PHE A 193 -11.03 14.37 -4.43
CA PHE A 193 -10.32 13.19 -4.88
C PHE A 193 -9.08 12.92 -4.03
N LEU A 194 -8.59 11.69 -4.08
CA LEU A 194 -7.37 11.25 -3.39
C LEU A 194 -6.25 11.07 -4.40
N VAL A 195 -5.04 11.48 -4.03
CA VAL A 195 -3.84 11.27 -4.84
C VAL A 195 -2.72 10.62 -4.03
N ASN A 196 -1.96 9.76 -4.69
CA ASN A 196 -0.72 9.19 -4.14
C ASN A 196 0.46 10.18 -4.29
N PRO A 197 1.65 9.88 -3.73
CA PRO A 197 2.82 10.75 -3.85
C PRO A 197 3.30 11.02 -5.28
N ARG A 198 2.94 10.15 -6.23
CA ARG A 198 3.23 10.35 -7.66
C ARG A 198 2.20 11.22 -8.36
N GLY A 199 1.21 11.78 -7.63
CA GLY A 199 0.12 12.56 -8.18
C GLY A 199 -0.94 11.74 -8.92
N ARG A 200 -0.95 10.41 -8.78
CA ARG A 200 -1.95 9.55 -9.42
C ARG A 200 -3.23 9.54 -8.58
N VAL A 201 -4.36 9.75 -9.23
CA VAL A 201 -5.69 9.73 -8.59
C VAL A 201 -6.00 8.29 -8.15
N VAL A 202 -6.42 8.12 -6.89
CA VAL A 202 -6.73 6.82 -6.28
C VAL A 202 -8.23 6.62 -6.13
N ALA A 203 -8.98 7.67 -5.80
CA ALA A 203 -10.43 7.67 -5.73
C ALA A 203 -10.94 9.09 -6.00
N SER A 204 -12.15 9.24 -6.54
CA SER A 204 -12.69 10.55 -6.91
C SER A 204 -14.21 10.59 -6.85
N THR A 205 -14.75 11.79 -6.55
CA THR A 205 -16.18 12.12 -6.68
C THR A 205 -16.50 12.96 -7.91
N THR A 206 -15.51 13.23 -8.77
CA THR A 206 -15.69 14.06 -9.98
C THR A 206 -15.24 13.34 -11.24
N ALA A 207 -16.02 13.50 -12.32
CA ALA A 207 -15.66 12.97 -13.63
C ALA A 207 -14.45 13.68 -14.28
N ALA A 208 -14.06 14.86 -13.75
CA ALA A 208 -12.88 15.59 -14.24
C ALA A 208 -11.55 14.96 -13.80
N ARG A 209 -11.58 13.98 -12.87
CA ARG A 209 -10.43 13.27 -12.35
C ARG A 209 -10.82 11.82 -12.09
N LEU A 210 -10.39 10.92 -12.95
CA LEU A 210 -10.70 9.49 -12.80
C LEU A 210 -9.55 8.78 -12.08
N PRO A 211 -9.83 7.68 -11.35
CA PRO A 211 -8.78 6.81 -10.82
C PRO A 211 -7.79 6.41 -11.92
N GLY A 212 -6.50 6.53 -11.62
CA GLY A 212 -5.43 6.32 -12.59
C GLY A 212 -4.92 7.59 -13.29
N ASP A 213 -5.70 8.68 -13.34
CA ASP A 213 -5.25 9.96 -13.91
C ASP A 213 -4.07 10.54 -13.14
N LEU A 214 -3.23 11.33 -13.83
CA LEU A 214 -2.20 12.14 -13.20
C LEU A 214 -2.74 13.55 -12.92
N ALA A 215 -2.92 13.86 -11.63
CA ALA A 215 -3.23 15.20 -11.16
C ALA A 215 -1.92 15.98 -10.97
N ARG A 216 -1.64 16.91 -11.87
CA ARG A 216 -0.47 17.80 -11.82
C ARG A 216 -0.87 19.17 -11.27
N ALA A 217 0.09 19.87 -10.68
CA ALA A 217 -0.09 21.24 -10.17
C ALA A 217 -1.27 21.35 -9.18
N LEU A 218 -1.25 20.54 -8.12
CA LEU A 218 -2.24 20.61 -7.06
C LEU A 218 -2.12 21.94 -6.29
N ASP A 219 -3.24 22.56 -5.99
CA ASP A 219 -3.27 23.72 -5.09
C ASP A 219 -2.93 23.26 -3.66
N PRO A 220 -1.85 23.79 -3.06
CA PRO A 220 -1.51 23.45 -1.68
C PRO A 220 -2.61 23.80 -0.67
N ALA A 221 -3.37 24.87 -0.91
CA ALA A 221 -4.46 25.31 -0.03
C ALA A 221 -5.67 24.36 -0.06
N ALA A 222 -5.84 23.60 -1.15
CA ALA A 222 -6.89 22.61 -1.35
C ALA A 222 -6.41 21.17 -1.08
N THR A 223 -5.18 20.99 -0.58
CA THR A 223 -4.54 19.68 -0.42
C THR A 223 -4.31 19.36 1.06
N HIS A 224 -4.88 18.25 1.56
CA HIS A 224 -4.87 17.86 2.96
C HIS A 224 -4.20 16.49 3.12
N ALA A 225 -3.38 16.33 4.17
CA ALA A 225 -2.76 15.05 4.50
C ALA A 225 -3.81 14.07 5.08
N CYS A 226 -3.71 12.79 4.74
CA CYS A 226 -4.52 11.72 5.31
C CYS A 226 -3.77 11.06 6.49
N GLY A 227 -3.62 11.79 7.60
CA GLY A 227 -2.82 11.34 8.74
C GLY A 227 -1.35 11.10 8.34
N ALA A 228 -0.78 9.96 8.75
CA ALA A 228 0.58 9.56 8.41
C ALA A 228 0.67 8.71 7.12
N ILE A 229 -0.46 8.54 6.42
CA ILE A 229 -0.51 7.78 5.16
C ILE A 229 0.04 8.64 4.02
N PRO A 230 0.83 8.07 3.08
CA PRO A 230 1.32 8.80 1.93
C PRO A 230 0.22 8.98 0.86
N LEU A 231 -0.92 9.52 1.25
CA LEU A 231 -2.00 9.99 0.40
C LEU A 231 -2.38 11.42 0.76
N ARG A 232 -2.96 12.13 -0.19
CA ARG A 232 -3.51 13.47 0.00
C ARG A 232 -4.94 13.53 -0.49
N LEU A 233 -5.80 14.13 0.31
CA LEU A 233 -7.15 14.54 -0.07
C LEU A 233 -7.05 15.91 -0.75
N VAL A 234 -7.62 16.03 -1.94
CA VAL A 234 -7.70 17.29 -2.69
C VAL A 234 -9.17 17.65 -2.85
N THR A 235 -9.52 18.89 -2.51
CA THR A 235 -10.85 19.45 -2.71
C THR A 235 -10.81 20.43 -3.89
N ALA A 236 -11.84 20.41 -4.75
CA ALA A 236 -11.95 21.27 -5.92
C ALA A 236 -13.12 22.27 -5.79
#